data_f2c52b58c55a7bf5be439d3abc4d67fb
#
_entry.id   f2c52b58c55a7bf5be439d3abc4d67fb
#
_cell.length_a   1.000
_cell.length_b   1.000
_cell.length_c   1.000
_cell.angle_alpha   90.00
_cell.angle_beta   90.00
_cell.angle_gamma   90.00
#
_symmetry.space_group_name_H-M   'P 1'
#
loop_
_entity.id
_entity.type
_entity.pdbx_description
1 polymer ?
#
loop_
_entity_poly.entity_id
_entity_poly.type
_entity_poly.pdbx_seq_one_letter_code
_entity_poly.pdbx_strand_id
1 'polypeptide(L)'
;MAFIRMIGADEAEGRLKAIYDGDRAQWGDVSPVTRMWSLRPDALEKYLAFKKTVFFGGTTLGRVREELLATVLSRETRCSYCTVTHGEFLREALGADHARVLAIARDYRSAGLDPADVAMLDFAVKVTDAADRITAEDVEALRRAGFDETQVLDIILVAAYRNFMSRVVNAAGLTLEGRLAELPAAFKDAIATGRPV
;
A
#
# COMPACT_ATOMS: atom_id res chain seq x y z
N MET A 1 -9.86 10.92 -13.75
CA MET A 1 -11.19 10.28 -13.56
C MET A 1 -11.00 8.78 -13.68
N ALA A 2 -11.58 7.98 -12.79
CA ALA A 2 -11.51 6.52 -12.85
C ALA A 2 -12.11 5.98 -14.17
N PHE A 3 -11.64 4.81 -14.62
CA PHE A 3 -12.10 4.19 -15.87
C PHE A 3 -13.43 3.46 -15.71
N ILE A 4 -13.76 3.06 -14.49
CA ILE A 4 -15.03 2.43 -14.15
C ILE A 4 -15.90 3.40 -13.37
N ARG A 5 -17.23 3.24 -13.47
CA ARG A 5 -18.16 3.99 -12.63
C ARG A 5 -17.89 3.70 -11.16
N MET A 6 -17.90 4.72 -10.34
CA MET A 6 -17.92 4.63 -8.89
C MET A 6 -19.19 5.33 -8.39
N ILE A 7 -19.94 4.68 -7.51
CA ILE A 7 -21.13 5.27 -6.90
C ILE A 7 -20.68 6.38 -5.96
N GLY A 8 -21.25 7.57 -6.13
CA GLY A 8 -20.96 8.71 -5.29
C GLY A 8 -21.48 8.53 -3.86
N ALA A 9 -20.96 9.33 -2.95
CA ALA A 9 -21.37 9.24 -1.55
C ALA A 9 -22.86 9.62 -1.36
N ASP A 10 -23.38 10.51 -2.19
CA ASP A 10 -24.77 10.95 -2.14
C ASP A 10 -25.74 9.97 -2.85
N GLU A 11 -25.18 9.07 -3.69
CA GLU A 11 -25.93 8.02 -4.38
C GLU A 11 -25.96 6.70 -3.59
N ALA A 12 -25.15 6.59 -2.54
CA ALA A 12 -25.00 5.34 -1.80
C ALA A 12 -26.21 5.03 -0.94
N GLU A 13 -26.70 3.80 -1.03
CA GLU A 13 -27.84 3.31 -0.26
C GLU A 13 -27.51 2.01 0.48
N GLY A 14 -28.33 1.66 1.46
CA GLY A 14 -28.27 0.39 2.17
C GLY A 14 -26.89 0.08 2.74
N ARG A 15 -26.37 -1.10 2.39
CA ARG A 15 -25.05 -1.59 2.85
C ARG A 15 -23.90 -0.68 2.41
N LEU A 16 -23.95 -0.17 1.18
CA LEU A 16 -22.89 0.71 0.68
C LEU A 16 -22.83 2.00 1.46
N LYS A 17 -24.00 2.58 1.78
CA LYS A 17 -24.10 3.79 2.61
C LYS A 17 -23.48 3.55 3.99
N ALA A 18 -23.80 2.45 4.65
CA ALA A 18 -23.23 2.13 5.97
C ALA A 18 -21.71 2.02 5.94
N ILE A 19 -21.13 1.43 4.87
CA ILE A 19 -19.67 1.37 4.68
C ILE A 19 -19.08 2.77 4.49
N TYR A 20 -19.71 3.61 3.68
CA TYR A 20 -19.27 4.98 3.43
C TYR A 20 -19.34 5.87 4.66
N ASP A 21 -20.39 5.71 5.48
CA ASP A 21 -20.52 6.43 6.75
C ASP A 21 -19.39 6.04 7.72
N GLY A 22 -18.99 4.75 7.73
CA GLY A 22 -17.84 4.28 8.49
C GLY A 22 -16.50 4.86 8.00
N ASP A 23 -16.30 4.92 6.69
CA ASP A 23 -15.09 5.50 6.08
C ASP A 23 -14.98 7.02 6.41
N ARG A 24 -16.10 7.76 6.30
CA ARG A 24 -16.17 9.17 6.70
C ARG A 24 -15.86 9.39 8.18
N ALA A 25 -16.41 8.55 9.06
CA ALA A 25 -16.15 8.65 10.50
C ALA A 25 -14.66 8.44 10.83
N GLN A 26 -13.97 7.59 10.09
CA GLN A 26 -12.57 7.26 10.31
C GLN A 26 -11.60 8.25 9.64
N TRP A 27 -11.92 8.71 8.41
CA TRP A 27 -10.97 9.43 7.54
C TRP A 27 -11.43 10.84 7.17
N GLY A 28 -12.63 11.25 7.57
CA GLY A 28 -13.23 12.53 7.21
C GLY A 28 -13.93 12.53 5.85
N ASP A 29 -13.63 11.59 4.97
CA ASP A 29 -14.25 11.43 3.65
C ASP A 29 -14.24 9.97 3.22
N VAL A 30 -14.98 9.63 2.16
CA VAL A 30 -14.99 8.30 1.56
C VAL A 30 -13.79 8.15 0.63
N SER A 31 -12.89 7.24 0.96
CA SER A 31 -11.66 7.08 0.19
C SER A 31 -11.93 6.64 -1.27
N PRO A 32 -11.10 7.08 -2.25
CA PRO A 32 -11.21 6.61 -3.63
C PRO A 32 -11.13 5.09 -3.76
N VAL A 33 -10.33 4.44 -2.89
CA VAL A 33 -10.22 2.97 -2.85
C VAL A 33 -11.53 2.33 -2.43
N THR A 34 -12.21 2.86 -1.41
CA THR A 34 -13.53 2.36 -0.99
C THR A 34 -14.57 2.56 -2.11
N ARG A 35 -14.59 3.75 -2.73
CA ARG A 35 -15.51 4.03 -3.87
C ARG A 35 -15.25 3.14 -5.09
N MET A 36 -14.01 2.73 -5.33
CA MET A 36 -13.66 1.80 -6.42
C MET A 36 -14.41 0.47 -6.34
N TRP A 37 -14.75 0.02 -5.13
CA TRP A 37 -15.49 -1.22 -4.90
C TRP A 37 -17.01 -1.04 -4.86
N SER A 38 -17.53 0.18 -5.05
CA SER A 38 -18.93 0.53 -4.80
C SER A 38 -19.94 -0.32 -5.57
N LEU A 39 -19.58 -0.82 -6.76
CA LEU A 39 -20.43 -1.71 -7.56
C LEU A 39 -20.54 -3.13 -6.96
N ARG A 40 -19.71 -3.47 -5.98
CA ARG A 40 -19.65 -4.78 -5.33
C ARG A 40 -19.56 -4.61 -3.81
N PRO A 41 -20.61 -4.06 -3.15
CA PRO A 41 -20.58 -3.80 -1.71
C PRO A 41 -20.39 -5.07 -0.87
N ASP A 42 -20.81 -6.23 -1.36
CA ASP A 42 -20.55 -7.55 -0.77
C ASP A 42 -19.06 -7.91 -0.75
N ALA A 43 -18.36 -7.65 -1.84
CA ALA A 43 -16.91 -7.87 -1.94
C ALA A 43 -16.14 -6.81 -1.14
N LEU A 44 -16.61 -5.53 -1.15
CA LEU A 44 -16.03 -4.44 -0.38
C LEU A 44 -15.99 -4.77 1.12
N GLU A 45 -17.09 -5.26 1.67
CA GLU A 45 -17.16 -5.64 3.09
C GLU A 45 -16.09 -6.69 3.46
N LYS A 46 -15.95 -7.73 2.64
CA LYS A 46 -14.94 -8.78 2.84
C LYS A 46 -13.51 -8.25 2.65
N TYR A 47 -13.31 -7.40 1.65
CA TYR A 47 -12.04 -6.73 1.41
C TYR A 47 -11.62 -5.88 2.61
N LEU A 48 -12.52 -5.08 3.18
CA LEU A 48 -12.21 -4.23 4.33
C LEU A 48 -11.84 -5.06 5.57
N ALA A 49 -12.53 -6.17 5.81
CA ALA A 49 -12.19 -7.10 6.88
C ALA A 49 -10.80 -7.73 6.65
N PHE A 50 -10.52 -8.24 5.46
CA PHE A 50 -9.23 -8.81 5.10
C PHE A 50 -8.10 -7.76 5.19
N LYS A 51 -8.30 -6.57 4.60
CA LYS A 51 -7.34 -5.47 4.66
C LYS A 51 -6.92 -5.16 6.10
N LYS A 52 -7.88 -5.10 7.02
CA LYS A 52 -7.62 -4.80 8.42
C LYS A 52 -6.78 -5.88 9.12
N THR A 53 -6.80 -7.12 8.61
CA THR A 53 -6.03 -8.24 9.16
C THR A 53 -4.59 -8.28 8.65
N VAL A 54 -4.40 -7.99 7.35
CA VAL A 54 -3.08 -8.15 6.68
C VAL A 54 -2.34 -6.84 6.45
N PHE A 55 -2.92 -5.70 6.88
CA PHE A 55 -2.33 -4.38 6.70
C PHE A 55 -2.93 -3.36 7.69
N PHE A 56 -2.47 -2.12 7.70
CA PHE A 56 -2.95 -1.03 8.55
C PHE A 56 -2.91 -1.33 10.06
N GLY A 57 -1.83 -1.97 10.51
CA GLY A 57 -1.61 -2.34 11.90
C GLY A 57 -2.19 -3.71 12.27
N GLY A 58 -2.63 -4.49 11.27
CA GLY A 58 -3.10 -5.86 11.46
C GLY A 58 -2.00 -6.91 11.53
N THR A 59 -0.78 -6.55 11.10
CA THR A 59 0.38 -7.45 11.13
C THR A 59 1.22 -7.29 12.40
N THR A 60 2.11 -8.25 12.64
CA THR A 60 3.11 -8.18 13.70
C THR A 60 4.32 -7.29 13.35
N LEU A 61 4.40 -6.80 12.11
CA LEU A 61 5.51 -5.97 11.61
C LEU A 61 5.46 -4.53 12.13
N GLY A 62 4.26 -4.05 12.43
CA GLY A 62 4.00 -2.67 12.84
C GLY A 62 3.94 -1.69 11.66
N ARG A 63 3.37 -0.52 11.95
CA ARG A 63 2.97 0.47 10.94
C ARG A 63 4.11 0.93 10.02
N VAL A 64 5.29 1.18 10.54
CA VAL A 64 6.43 1.66 9.75
C VAL A 64 6.83 0.63 8.69
N ARG A 65 6.99 -0.64 9.07
CA ARG A 65 7.36 -1.72 8.15
C ARG A 65 6.28 -2.01 7.12
N GLU A 66 5.02 -1.95 7.53
CA GLU A 66 3.89 -2.05 6.58
C GLU A 66 3.96 -0.97 5.51
N GLU A 67 4.22 0.29 5.87
CA GLU A 67 4.31 1.39 4.90
C GLU A 67 5.61 1.38 4.09
N LEU A 68 6.72 0.88 4.66
CA LEU A 68 7.95 0.61 3.89
C LEU A 68 7.66 -0.40 2.77
N LEU A 69 7.07 -1.54 3.11
CA LEU A 69 6.65 -2.56 2.14
C LEU A 69 5.70 -1.97 1.10
N ALA A 70 4.66 -1.25 1.55
CA ALA A 70 3.68 -0.68 0.64
C ALA A 70 4.28 0.35 -0.33
N THR A 71 5.16 1.21 0.14
CA THR A 71 5.81 2.24 -0.68
C THR A 71 6.71 1.60 -1.75
N VAL A 72 7.62 0.71 -1.32
CA VAL A 72 8.58 0.05 -2.23
C VAL A 72 7.84 -0.84 -3.24
N LEU A 73 6.93 -1.72 -2.79
CA LEU A 73 6.22 -2.63 -3.68
C LEU A 73 5.24 -1.94 -4.61
N SER A 74 4.67 -0.78 -4.21
CA SER A 74 3.85 0.02 -5.12
C SER A 74 4.68 0.62 -6.25
N ARG A 75 5.94 0.94 -6.00
CA ARG A 75 6.89 1.40 -7.01
C ARG A 75 7.25 0.26 -7.96
N GLU A 76 7.60 -0.93 -7.47
CA GLU A 76 7.90 -2.12 -8.27
C GLU A 76 6.70 -2.50 -9.17
N THR A 77 5.50 -2.44 -8.65
CA THR A 77 4.28 -2.71 -9.41
C THR A 77 3.80 -1.54 -10.29
N ARG A 78 4.56 -0.44 -10.35
CA ARG A 78 4.31 0.76 -11.15
C ARG A 78 2.92 1.37 -10.93
N CYS A 79 2.49 1.45 -9.66
CA CYS A 79 1.23 2.07 -9.26
C CYS A 79 1.48 3.46 -8.67
N SER A 80 1.46 4.52 -9.49
CA SER A 80 1.69 5.89 -9.04
C SER A 80 0.76 6.31 -7.91
N TYR A 81 -0.54 6.04 -8.04
CA TYR A 81 -1.51 6.29 -6.95
C TYR A 81 -1.07 5.65 -5.64
N CYS A 82 -0.72 4.36 -5.70
CA CYS A 82 -0.30 3.63 -4.51
C CYS A 82 1.03 4.17 -3.96
N THR A 83 1.99 4.46 -4.82
CA THR A 83 3.32 4.94 -4.38
C THR A 83 3.22 6.30 -3.71
N VAL A 84 2.45 7.23 -4.27
CA VAL A 84 2.22 8.56 -3.65
C VAL A 84 1.48 8.41 -2.31
N THR A 85 0.40 7.62 -2.29
CA THR A 85 -0.41 7.43 -1.08
C THR A 85 0.40 6.83 0.06
N HIS A 86 1.09 5.72 -0.20
CA HIS A 86 1.87 5.04 0.84
C HIS A 86 3.19 5.75 1.16
N GLY A 87 3.75 6.48 0.19
CA GLY A 87 4.88 7.37 0.46
C GLY A 87 4.52 8.47 1.46
N GLU A 88 3.34 9.07 1.35
CA GLU A 88 2.88 10.05 2.34
C GLU A 88 2.59 9.40 3.70
N PHE A 89 1.97 8.22 3.72
CA PHE A 89 1.74 7.49 4.97
C PHE A 89 3.05 7.05 5.64
N LEU A 90 4.05 6.66 4.84
CA LEU A 90 5.39 6.35 5.36
C LEU A 90 6.05 7.60 5.96
N ARG A 91 5.91 8.76 5.28
CA ARG A 91 6.41 10.03 5.81
C ARG A 91 5.83 10.34 7.18
N GLU A 92 4.52 10.19 7.32
CA GLU A 92 3.81 10.40 8.61
C GLU A 92 4.27 9.39 9.66
N ALA A 93 4.36 8.10 9.31
CA ALA A 93 4.75 7.04 10.23
C ALA A 93 6.19 7.19 10.74
N LEU A 94 7.10 7.71 9.91
CA LEU A 94 8.49 7.98 10.27
C LEU A 94 8.69 9.34 10.97
N GLY A 95 7.70 10.24 10.91
CA GLY A 95 7.89 11.64 11.29
C GLY A 95 8.98 12.34 10.46
N ALA A 96 9.14 11.92 9.20
CA ALA A 96 10.21 12.35 8.31
C ALA A 96 9.75 13.43 7.31
N ASP A 97 10.66 13.90 6.47
CA ASP A 97 10.37 14.76 5.34
C ASP A 97 10.19 13.95 4.03
N HIS A 98 9.73 14.62 2.97
CA HIS A 98 9.57 13.99 1.67
C HIS A 98 10.90 13.51 1.06
N ALA A 99 12.03 14.17 1.36
CA ALA A 99 13.33 13.80 0.82
C ALA A 99 13.75 12.41 1.33
N ARG A 100 13.49 12.11 2.61
CA ARG A 100 13.73 10.79 3.20
C ARG A 100 12.93 9.69 2.51
N VAL A 101 11.63 9.93 2.28
CA VAL A 101 10.75 8.97 1.59
C VAL A 101 11.17 8.77 0.13
N LEU A 102 11.56 9.83 -0.57
CA LEU A 102 12.08 9.74 -1.93
C LEU A 102 13.36 8.91 -2.01
N ALA A 103 14.28 9.07 -1.05
CA ALA A 103 15.48 8.25 -0.99
C ALA A 103 15.15 6.76 -0.84
N ILE A 104 14.25 6.42 0.08
CA ILE A 104 13.77 5.04 0.29
C ILE A 104 13.09 4.50 -0.98
N ALA A 105 12.17 5.25 -1.57
CA ALA A 105 11.44 4.83 -2.74
C ALA A 105 12.34 4.62 -3.96
N ARG A 106 13.42 5.39 -4.11
CA ARG A 106 14.36 5.28 -5.23
C ARG A 106 15.32 4.12 -5.09
N ASP A 107 15.91 4.00 -3.92
CA ASP A 107 16.86 2.94 -3.59
C ASP A 107 16.90 2.71 -2.07
N TYR A 108 16.04 1.84 -1.58
CA TYR A 108 15.95 1.54 -0.15
C TYR A 108 17.24 0.93 0.42
N ARG A 109 18.06 0.27 -0.43
CA ARG A 109 19.32 -0.35 0.00
C ARG A 109 20.37 0.68 0.39
N SER A 110 20.38 1.83 -0.27
CA SER A 110 21.31 2.94 0.02
C SER A 110 20.70 4.03 0.90
N ALA A 111 19.42 3.90 1.27
CA ALA A 111 18.70 4.90 2.04
C ALA A 111 19.01 4.88 3.57
N GLY A 112 19.94 4.08 4.05
CA GLY A 112 20.31 4.00 5.47
C GLY A 112 19.18 3.47 6.36
N LEU A 113 18.46 2.45 5.88
CA LEU A 113 17.53 1.66 6.67
C LEU A 113 18.29 0.65 7.55
N ASP A 114 17.60 0.14 8.57
CA ASP A 114 18.10 -0.99 9.34
C ASP A 114 18.34 -2.20 8.41
N PRO A 115 19.43 -2.97 8.58
CA PRO A 115 19.69 -4.16 7.78
C PRO A 115 18.54 -5.18 7.75
N ALA A 116 17.78 -5.31 8.84
CA ALA A 116 16.60 -6.16 8.87
C ALA A 116 15.49 -5.64 7.94
N ASP A 117 15.27 -4.32 7.89
CA ASP A 117 14.29 -3.72 6.99
C ASP A 117 14.70 -3.86 5.52
N VAL A 118 16.01 -3.77 5.23
CA VAL A 118 16.53 -4.05 3.86
C VAL A 118 16.28 -5.50 3.48
N ALA A 119 16.60 -6.46 4.36
CA ALA A 119 16.36 -7.89 4.11
C ALA A 119 14.85 -8.19 3.88
N MET A 120 13.98 -7.58 4.67
CA MET A 120 12.52 -7.65 4.51
C MET A 120 12.08 -7.15 3.12
N LEU A 121 12.59 -5.99 2.71
CA LEU A 121 12.24 -5.39 1.42
C LEU A 121 12.80 -6.21 0.24
N ASP A 122 14.03 -6.72 0.34
CA ASP A 122 14.63 -7.60 -0.68
C ASP A 122 13.78 -8.85 -0.89
N PHE A 123 13.36 -9.49 0.19
CA PHE A 123 12.49 -10.65 0.13
C PHE A 123 11.12 -10.31 -0.48
N ALA A 124 10.49 -9.23 -0.03
CA ALA A 124 9.17 -8.81 -0.53
C ALA A 124 9.19 -8.40 -2.01
N VAL A 125 10.27 -7.77 -2.49
CA VAL A 125 10.49 -7.48 -3.91
C VAL A 125 10.61 -8.80 -4.69
N LYS A 126 11.36 -9.78 -4.19
CA LYS A 126 11.47 -11.10 -4.83
C LYS A 126 10.11 -11.82 -4.86
N VAL A 127 9.28 -11.74 -3.80
CA VAL A 127 7.89 -12.24 -3.83
C VAL A 127 7.07 -11.55 -4.92
N THR A 128 7.27 -10.26 -5.12
CA THR A 128 6.54 -9.47 -6.13
C THR A 128 6.92 -9.85 -7.57
N ASP A 129 8.20 -10.03 -7.82
CA ASP A 129 8.74 -10.19 -9.18
C ASP A 129 8.86 -11.64 -9.62
N ALA A 130 9.14 -12.55 -8.69
CA ALA A 130 9.48 -13.94 -8.98
C ALA A 130 9.17 -14.87 -7.79
N ALA A 131 7.91 -14.90 -7.34
CA ALA A 131 7.49 -15.72 -6.19
C ALA A 131 7.81 -17.21 -6.35
N ASP A 132 7.79 -17.70 -7.59
CA ASP A 132 8.15 -19.09 -7.96
C ASP A 132 9.65 -19.42 -7.74
N ARG A 133 10.48 -18.41 -7.52
CA ARG A 133 11.93 -18.53 -7.27
C ARG A 133 12.31 -18.33 -5.81
N ILE A 134 11.34 -18.17 -4.91
CA ILE A 134 11.61 -18.12 -3.48
C ILE A 134 12.11 -19.50 -3.02
N THR A 135 13.16 -19.51 -2.21
CA THR A 135 13.78 -20.70 -1.68
C THR A 135 13.76 -20.72 -0.16
N ALA A 136 14.07 -21.87 0.44
CA ALA A 136 14.23 -21.96 1.88
C ALA A 136 15.37 -21.05 2.41
N GLU A 137 16.42 -20.81 1.61
CA GLU A 137 17.52 -19.90 1.97
C GLU A 137 17.06 -18.43 2.05
N ASP A 138 16.13 -18.00 1.19
CA ASP A 138 15.55 -16.66 1.29
C ASP A 138 14.81 -16.46 2.62
N VAL A 139 14.06 -17.48 3.05
CA VAL A 139 13.36 -17.46 4.34
C VAL A 139 14.37 -17.49 5.51
N GLU A 140 15.42 -18.29 5.39
CA GLU A 140 16.47 -18.38 6.40
C GLU A 140 17.22 -17.05 6.55
N ALA A 141 17.38 -16.28 5.46
CA ALA A 141 17.95 -14.94 5.52
C ALA A 141 17.10 -13.99 6.37
N LEU A 142 15.75 -14.09 6.28
CA LEU A 142 14.86 -13.32 7.16
C LEU A 142 14.97 -13.74 8.62
N ARG A 143 15.08 -15.04 8.90
CA ARG A 143 15.29 -15.53 10.27
C ARG A 143 16.58 -15.00 10.88
N ARG A 144 17.68 -15.01 10.10
CA ARG A 144 18.96 -14.40 10.53
C ARG A 144 18.85 -12.90 10.75
N ALA A 145 17.99 -12.22 10.03
CA ALA A 145 17.67 -10.81 10.24
C ALA A 145 16.74 -10.54 11.44
N GLY A 146 16.29 -11.60 12.14
CA GLY A 146 15.53 -11.51 13.38
C GLY A 146 14.01 -11.62 13.21
N PHE A 147 13.51 -12.00 12.04
CA PHE A 147 12.07 -12.23 11.83
C PHE A 147 11.66 -13.64 12.27
N ASP A 148 10.58 -13.74 13.02
CA ASP A 148 9.94 -15.01 13.36
C ASP A 148 9.02 -15.51 12.23
N GLU A 149 8.48 -16.72 12.38
CA GLU A 149 7.62 -17.37 11.37
C GLU A 149 6.35 -16.58 11.06
N THR A 150 5.77 -15.93 12.07
CA THR A 150 4.57 -15.11 11.90
C THR A 150 4.91 -13.85 11.08
N GLN A 151 6.02 -13.22 11.40
CA GLN A 151 6.51 -12.03 10.68
C GLN A 151 6.89 -12.37 9.22
N VAL A 152 7.50 -13.53 8.98
CA VAL A 152 7.78 -14.01 7.62
C VAL A 152 6.49 -14.19 6.83
N LEU A 153 5.46 -14.81 7.44
CA LEU A 153 4.14 -14.93 6.82
C LEU A 153 3.51 -13.57 6.57
N ASP A 154 3.58 -12.66 7.52
CA ASP A 154 3.07 -11.29 7.37
C ASP A 154 3.73 -10.55 6.20
N ILE A 155 5.06 -10.68 6.02
CA ILE A 155 5.79 -10.09 4.88
C ILE A 155 5.23 -10.65 3.56
N ILE A 156 5.02 -11.97 3.47
CA ILE A 156 4.45 -12.62 2.28
C ILE A 156 3.03 -12.11 2.01
N LEU A 157 2.20 -12.05 3.05
CA LEU A 157 0.80 -11.60 2.93
C LEU A 157 0.72 -10.13 2.51
N VAL A 158 1.53 -9.24 3.11
CA VAL A 158 1.60 -7.83 2.72
C VAL A 158 2.06 -7.71 1.27
N ALA A 159 3.10 -8.43 0.84
CA ALA A 159 3.58 -8.38 -0.52
C ALA A 159 2.50 -8.83 -1.52
N ALA A 160 1.85 -9.97 -1.27
CA ALA A 160 0.77 -10.48 -2.12
C ALA A 160 -0.43 -9.52 -2.15
N TYR A 161 -0.83 -8.97 -1.01
CA TYR A 161 -1.89 -7.98 -0.90
C TYR A 161 -1.55 -6.70 -1.70
N ARG A 162 -0.32 -6.19 -1.60
CA ARG A 162 0.11 -5.01 -2.37
C ARG A 162 0.10 -5.28 -3.88
N ASN A 163 0.53 -6.46 -4.29
CA ASN A 163 0.44 -6.90 -5.68
C ASN A 163 -1.00 -6.93 -6.20
N PHE A 164 -1.91 -7.48 -5.42
CA PHE A 164 -3.35 -7.49 -5.75
C PHE A 164 -3.88 -6.06 -5.88
N MET A 165 -3.68 -5.22 -4.86
CA MET A 165 -4.22 -3.86 -4.82
C MET A 165 -3.67 -2.95 -5.91
N SER A 166 -2.36 -3.01 -6.17
CA SER A 166 -1.75 -2.19 -7.22
C SER A 166 -2.34 -2.49 -8.60
N ARG A 167 -2.66 -3.76 -8.89
CA ARG A 167 -3.29 -4.16 -10.15
C ARG A 167 -4.73 -3.67 -10.24
N VAL A 168 -5.51 -3.80 -9.17
CA VAL A 168 -6.91 -3.34 -9.15
C VAL A 168 -6.96 -1.82 -9.30
N VAL A 169 -6.16 -1.08 -8.54
CA VAL A 169 -6.08 0.39 -8.58
C VAL A 169 -5.65 0.90 -9.96
N ASN A 170 -4.60 0.30 -10.53
CA ASN A 170 -4.12 0.65 -11.87
C ASN A 170 -5.17 0.36 -12.94
N ALA A 171 -5.81 -0.81 -12.91
CA ALA A 171 -6.82 -1.20 -13.89
C ALA A 171 -8.08 -0.34 -13.78
N ALA A 172 -8.49 0.05 -12.57
CA ALA A 172 -9.63 0.93 -12.34
C ALA A 172 -9.35 2.40 -12.68
N GLY A 173 -8.08 2.78 -12.81
CA GLY A 173 -7.68 4.14 -13.17
C GLY A 173 -7.89 5.16 -12.05
N LEU A 174 -7.60 4.79 -10.79
CA LEU A 174 -7.74 5.73 -9.68
C LEU A 174 -6.78 6.92 -9.83
N THR A 175 -7.28 8.09 -9.42
CA THR A 175 -6.53 9.34 -9.32
C THR A 175 -6.50 9.82 -7.87
N LEU A 176 -5.51 10.62 -7.52
CA LEU A 176 -5.41 11.21 -6.18
C LEU A 176 -6.54 12.22 -5.98
N GLU A 177 -7.06 12.27 -4.76
CA GLU A 177 -8.12 13.19 -4.34
C GLU A 177 -7.83 13.72 -2.93
N GLY A 178 -8.57 14.78 -2.55
CA GLY A 178 -8.44 15.41 -1.25
C GLY A 178 -6.98 15.78 -0.91
N ARG A 179 -6.58 15.59 0.34
CA ARG A 179 -5.25 15.96 0.83
C ARG A 179 -4.08 15.34 0.03
N LEU A 180 -4.28 14.18 -0.59
CA LEU A 180 -3.24 13.54 -1.39
C LEU A 180 -3.05 14.22 -2.74
N ALA A 181 -4.11 14.79 -3.32
CA ALA A 181 -4.00 15.59 -4.54
C ALA A 181 -3.26 16.92 -4.30
N GLU A 182 -3.37 17.46 -3.08
CA GLU A 182 -2.76 18.72 -2.66
C GLU A 182 -1.27 18.60 -2.28
N LEU A 183 -0.72 17.38 -2.22
CA LEU A 183 0.70 17.17 -1.96
C LEU A 183 1.57 17.91 -2.98
N PRO A 184 2.80 18.36 -2.60
CA PRO A 184 3.68 19.08 -3.49
C PRO A 184 3.90 18.33 -4.82
N ALA A 185 3.70 19.04 -5.94
CA ALA A 185 3.86 18.44 -7.27
C ALA A 185 5.24 17.80 -7.44
N ALA A 186 6.30 18.48 -6.98
CA ALA A 186 7.66 17.96 -7.02
C ALA A 186 7.82 16.61 -6.30
N PHE A 187 7.10 16.39 -5.19
CA PHE A 187 7.11 15.10 -4.50
C PHE A 187 6.36 14.04 -5.31
N LYS A 188 5.13 14.36 -5.76
CA LYS A 188 4.31 13.43 -6.56
C LYS A 188 5.04 12.97 -7.82
N ASP A 189 5.62 13.92 -8.56
CA ASP A 189 6.35 13.63 -9.81
C ASP A 189 7.62 12.81 -9.56
N ALA A 190 8.33 13.07 -8.46
CA ALA A 190 9.58 12.38 -8.13
C ALA A 190 9.38 10.94 -7.61
N ILE A 191 8.24 10.67 -6.94
CA ILE A 191 7.95 9.35 -6.36
C ILE A 191 7.13 8.46 -7.30
N ALA A 192 6.32 9.05 -8.18
CA ALA A 192 5.44 8.32 -9.09
C ALA A 192 6.22 7.41 -10.05
N THR A 193 5.60 6.26 -10.36
CA THR A 193 6.11 5.30 -11.34
C THR A 193 4.94 4.71 -12.13
N GLY A 194 5.04 4.69 -13.45
CA GLY A 194 3.93 4.23 -14.29
C GLY A 194 3.05 5.38 -14.75
N ARG A 195 1.71 5.22 -14.66
CA ARG A 195 0.78 6.25 -15.14
C ARG A 195 0.79 7.49 -14.22
N PRO A 196 0.78 8.71 -14.78
CA PRO A 196 0.62 9.94 -13.99
C PRO A 196 -0.69 9.93 -13.15
N VAL A 197 -0.68 10.61 -12.00
CA VAL A 197 -1.80 10.69 -11.04
C VAL A 197 -2.14 12.15 -10.72
#